data_cf2a8865ffc6fbc84f7e191c1f916dc5
#
_entry.id   cf2a8865ffc6fbc84f7e191c1f916dc5
#
_cell.length_a   1.000
_cell.length_b   1.000
_cell.length_c   1.000
_cell.angle_alpha   90.00
_cell.angle_beta   90.00
_cell.angle_gamma   90.00
#
_symmetry.space_group_name_H-M   'P 1'
#
loop_
_entity.id
_entity.type
_entity.pdbx_description
1 polymer ?
#
loop_
_entity_poly.entity_id
_entity_poly.type
_entity_poly.pdbx_seq_one_letter_code
_entity_poly.pdbx_strand_id
1 'polypeptide(L)'
;MSAAHAPVLLGLGANVGDALTQLAAAVELLGDVDGVDVEEVSSVYATPPWPPPDDPRHVPQDDYLNIVVRARATIGPEELLASTLELERLLGRDREREQRWGPRPIDIDLLVHGDERRDRPELTVPHPRIAERAFVLVPMLEVWPGGVLPDGTRVAAALVALAASGHDDDILLVGRLEDVPTEHLLRPDGPSAPAAGFARPGLEDVAREHGART
;
A
#
# COMPACT_ATOMS: atom_id res chain seq x y z
N MET A 1 13.95 17.35 24.93
CA MET A 1 13.05 17.84 23.86
C MET A 1 12.43 16.61 23.26
N SER A 2 11.10 16.44 23.36
CA SER A 2 10.43 15.30 22.70
C SER A 2 10.67 15.43 21.21
N ALA A 3 11.21 14.39 20.58
CA ALA A 3 11.33 14.36 19.12
C ALA A 3 9.92 14.54 18.53
N ALA A 4 9.78 15.45 17.58
CA ALA A 4 8.48 15.68 16.95
C ALA A 4 8.16 14.43 16.12
N HIS A 5 7.03 13.80 16.42
CA HIS A 5 6.55 12.65 15.65
C HIS A 5 6.00 13.15 14.33
N ALA A 6 6.61 12.75 13.22
CA ALA A 6 6.08 13.01 11.90
C ALA A 6 5.00 11.97 11.52
N PRO A 7 3.86 12.38 10.95
CA PRO A 7 2.92 11.44 10.37
C PRO A 7 3.55 10.74 9.16
N VAL A 8 3.44 9.44 9.10
CA VAL A 8 4.01 8.60 8.03
C VAL A 8 2.90 7.76 7.41
N LEU A 9 2.96 7.63 6.09
CA LEU A 9 2.11 6.71 5.35
C LEU A 9 3.00 5.74 4.56
N LEU A 10 2.71 4.46 4.73
CA LEU A 10 3.40 3.35 4.07
C LEU A 10 2.39 2.56 3.24
N GLY A 11 2.74 2.25 2.00
CA GLY A 11 1.98 1.32 1.16
C GLY A 11 2.63 -0.05 1.23
N LEU A 12 1.85 -1.08 1.53
CA LEU A 12 2.32 -2.46 1.58
C LEU A 12 1.58 -3.29 0.53
N GLY A 13 2.32 -4.11 -0.21
CA GLY A 13 1.77 -5.01 -1.23
C GLY A 13 2.45 -6.36 -1.25
N ALA A 14 1.68 -7.44 -1.44
CA ALA A 14 2.19 -8.80 -1.51
C ALA A 14 1.36 -9.64 -2.49
N ASN A 15 2.00 -10.59 -3.22
CA ASN A 15 1.30 -11.53 -4.09
C ASN A 15 2.01 -12.89 -4.24
N VAL A 16 2.96 -13.22 -3.37
CA VAL A 16 3.65 -14.51 -3.37
C VAL A 16 3.32 -15.27 -2.09
N GLY A 17 2.97 -16.53 -2.22
CA GLY A 17 2.66 -17.38 -1.08
C GLY A 17 1.40 -16.90 -0.35
N ASP A 18 1.45 -16.89 0.97
CA ASP A 18 0.37 -16.35 1.79
C ASP A 18 0.51 -14.84 1.97
N ALA A 19 -0.01 -14.09 1.00
CA ALA A 19 0.08 -12.64 0.97
C ALA A 19 -0.55 -11.96 2.20
N LEU A 20 -1.62 -12.53 2.78
CA LEU A 20 -2.26 -11.98 3.99
C LEU A 20 -1.35 -12.12 5.21
N THR A 21 -0.78 -13.31 5.40
CA THR A 21 0.22 -13.53 6.46
C THR A 21 1.44 -12.62 6.28
N GLN A 22 1.88 -12.42 5.05
CA GLN A 22 3.00 -11.51 4.77
C GLN A 22 2.68 -10.06 5.15
N LEU A 23 1.48 -9.59 4.81
CA LEU A 23 1.03 -8.23 5.19
C LEU A 23 0.90 -8.10 6.71
N ALA A 24 0.31 -9.09 7.40
CA ALA A 24 0.17 -9.08 8.85
C ALA A 24 1.53 -9.06 9.56
N ALA A 25 2.46 -9.91 9.13
CA ALA A 25 3.82 -9.95 9.67
C ALA A 25 4.58 -8.63 9.40
N ALA A 26 4.39 -8.02 8.23
CA ALA A 26 5.00 -6.74 7.92
C ALA A 26 4.50 -5.61 8.84
N VAL A 27 3.20 -5.57 9.14
CA VAL A 27 2.60 -4.59 10.08
C VAL A 27 3.13 -4.81 11.50
N GLU A 28 3.23 -6.05 11.95
CA GLU A 28 3.77 -6.40 13.28
C GLU A 28 5.23 -5.97 13.41
N LEU A 29 6.06 -6.32 12.43
CA LEU A 29 7.47 -5.92 12.40
C LEU A 29 7.69 -4.42 12.27
N LEU A 30 6.80 -3.69 11.56
CA LEU A 30 6.83 -2.22 11.52
C LEU A 30 6.60 -1.62 12.91
N GLY A 31 5.71 -2.21 13.71
CA GLY A 31 5.47 -1.80 15.09
C GLY A 31 6.65 -2.05 16.03
N ASP A 32 7.55 -2.96 15.68
CA ASP A 32 8.77 -3.27 16.43
C ASP A 32 9.97 -2.38 16.04
N VAL A 33 9.83 -1.54 15.01
CA VAL A 33 10.90 -0.61 14.60
C VAL A 33 11.04 0.52 15.61
N ASP A 34 12.21 0.67 16.20
CA ASP A 34 12.49 1.76 17.13
C ASP A 34 12.17 3.13 16.51
N GLY A 35 11.33 3.89 17.18
CA GLY A 35 10.92 5.22 16.73
C GLY A 35 9.79 5.24 15.71
N VAL A 36 9.13 4.10 15.46
CA VAL A 36 7.92 3.99 14.66
C VAL A 36 6.75 3.53 15.54
N ASP A 37 5.62 4.22 15.44
CA ASP A 37 4.38 3.89 16.15
C ASP A 37 3.25 3.72 15.14
N VAL A 38 2.82 2.48 14.90
CA VAL A 38 1.72 2.16 13.99
C VAL A 38 0.39 2.57 14.62
N GLU A 39 -0.35 3.46 13.95
CA GLU A 39 -1.60 4.03 14.48
C GLU A 39 -2.84 3.36 13.85
N GLU A 40 -2.79 3.09 12.55
CA GLU A 40 -3.96 2.61 11.81
C GLU A 40 -3.55 1.83 10.57
N VAL A 41 -4.30 0.78 10.26
CA VAL A 41 -4.13 -0.07 9.07
C VAL A 41 -5.44 -0.06 8.31
N SER A 42 -5.37 0.15 6.99
CA SER A 42 -6.55 0.12 6.12
C SER A 42 -7.11 -1.28 5.96
N SER A 43 -8.26 -1.38 5.34
CA SER A 43 -8.74 -2.63 4.75
C SER A 43 -7.76 -3.16 3.70
N VAL A 44 -7.87 -4.47 3.42
CA VAL A 44 -7.10 -5.16 2.37
C VAL A 44 -7.82 -5.03 1.04
N TYR A 45 -7.08 -4.67 0.00
CA TYR A 45 -7.58 -4.54 -1.36
C TYR A 45 -6.81 -5.44 -2.32
N ALA A 46 -7.54 -6.20 -3.14
CA ALA A 46 -6.94 -6.98 -4.22
C ALA A 46 -6.91 -6.16 -5.52
N THR A 47 -5.80 -6.21 -6.23
CA THR A 47 -5.63 -5.53 -7.53
C THR A 47 -4.85 -6.39 -8.50
N PRO A 48 -5.19 -6.36 -9.80
CA PRO A 48 -4.44 -7.07 -10.81
C PRO A 48 -3.00 -6.54 -10.91
N PRO A 49 -2.05 -7.39 -11.32
CA PRO A 49 -0.67 -6.97 -11.49
C PRO A 49 -0.51 -6.00 -12.65
N TRP A 50 0.46 -5.09 -12.52
CA TRP A 50 0.90 -4.21 -13.60
C TRP A 50 2.24 -4.71 -14.18
N PRO A 51 2.46 -4.72 -15.50
CA PRO A 51 1.50 -4.35 -16.57
C PRO A 51 0.38 -5.39 -16.77
N PRO A 52 -0.74 -5.01 -17.42
CA PRO A 52 -1.86 -5.92 -17.67
C PRO A 52 -1.48 -7.07 -18.64
N PRO A 53 -2.28 -8.14 -18.71
CA PRO A 53 -1.94 -9.35 -19.48
C PRO A 53 -1.72 -9.14 -20.98
N ASP A 54 -2.26 -8.10 -21.58
CA ASP A 54 -2.08 -7.73 -22.99
C ASP A 54 -0.79 -6.92 -23.27
N ASP A 55 -0.09 -6.46 -22.23
CA ASP A 55 1.20 -5.80 -22.36
C ASP A 55 2.33 -6.85 -22.49
N PRO A 56 3.25 -6.73 -23.49
CA PRO A 56 4.34 -7.69 -23.68
C PRO A 56 5.35 -7.75 -22.52
N ARG A 57 5.29 -6.80 -21.59
CA ARG A 57 6.11 -6.77 -20.36
C ARG A 57 5.45 -7.52 -19.20
N HIS A 58 4.21 -7.99 -19.40
CA HIS A 58 3.48 -8.70 -18.36
C HIS A 58 4.21 -9.96 -17.90
N VAL A 59 4.27 -10.14 -16.61
CA VAL A 59 4.75 -11.38 -15.97
C VAL A 59 3.53 -12.06 -15.36
N PRO A 60 3.18 -13.29 -15.80
CA PRO A 60 2.07 -14.02 -15.19
C PRO A 60 2.28 -14.21 -13.69
N GLN A 61 1.30 -13.74 -12.90
CA GLN A 61 1.34 -13.75 -11.44
C GLN A 61 -0.06 -13.52 -10.88
N ASP A 62 -0.25 -13.82 -9.59
CA ASP A 62 -1.51 -13.59 -8.90
C ASP A 62 -1.74 -12.10 -8.62
N ASP A 63 -2.99 -11.74 -8.30
CA ASP A 63 -3.35 -10.40 -7.87
C ASP A 63 -2.58 -10.00 -6.60
N TYR A 64 -2.25 -8.72 -6.49
CA TYR A 64 -1.67 -8.17 -5.29
C TYR A 64 -2.72 -7.91 -4.23
N LEU A 65 -2.39 -8.21 -2.98
CA LEU A 65 -3.09 -7.68 -1.83
C LEU A 65 -2.36 -6.45 -1.34
N ASN A 66 -3.09 -5.35 -1.18
CA ASN A 66 -2.54 -4.04 -0.83
C ASN A 66 -3.23 -3.48 0.40
N ILE A 67 -2.45 -2.81 1.25
CA ILE A 67 -2.90 -2.03 2.40
C ILE A 67 -2.13 -0.72 2.47
N VAL A 68 -2.66 0.26 3.19
CA VAL A 68 -1.91 1.44 3.64
C VAL A 68 -1.86 1.45 5.16
N VAL A 69 -0.68 1.70 5.70
CA VAL A 69 -0.43 1.86 7.13
C VAL A 69 -0.16 3.32 7.42
N ARG A 70 -0.89 3.89 8.41
CA ARG A 70 -0.55 5.15 9.01
C ARG A 70 0.22 4.92 10.30
N ALA A 71 1.35 5.59 10.41
CA ALA A 71 2.22 5.54 11.57
C ALA A 71 2.69 6.94 11.96
N ARG A 72 3.36 7.03 13.11
CA ARG A 72 4.20 8.16 13.49
C ARG A 72 5.65 7.71 13.57
N ALA A 73 6.55 8.58 13.13
CA ALA A 73 7.97 8.31 13.26
C ALA A 73 8.73 9.44 13.93
N THR A 74 9.70 9.09 14.76
CA THR A 74 10.73 9.99 15.30
C THR A 74 12.03 9.90 14.53
N ILE A 75 12.17 8.87 13.68
CA ILE A 75 13.28 8.66 12.76
C ILE A 75 13.03 9.36 11.42
N GLY A 76 14.10 9.69 10.71
CA GLY A 76 14.03 10.35 9.40
C GLY A 76 13.64 9.40 8.27
N PRO A 77 13.28 9.95 7.08
CA PRO A 77 12.83 9.14 5.96
C PRO A 77 13.91 8.17 5.42
N GLU A 78 15.18 8.52 5.52
CA GLU A 78 16.30 7.66 5.13
C GLU A 78 16.46 6.45 6.06
N GLU A 79 16.32 6.68 7.36
CA GLU A 79 16.40 5.63 8.38
C GLU A 79 15.18 4.71 8.29
N LEU A 80 13.99 5.28 8.09
CA LEU A 80 12.78 4.49 7.89
C LEU A 80 12.85 3.64 6.62
N LEU A 81 13.39 4.19 5.51
CA LEU A 81 13.64 3.41 4.29
C LEU A 81 14.57 2.23 4.57
N ALA A 82 15.67 2.45 5.30
CA ALA A 82 16.59 1.37 5.65
C ALA A 82 15.90 0.28 6.46
N SER A 83 15.04 0.67 7.41
CA SER A 83 14.25 -0.27 8.21
C SER A 83 13.27 -1.06 7.33
N THR A 84 12.51 -0.40 6.44
CA THR A 84 11.56 -1.11 5.56
C THR A 84 12.26 -2.09 4.61
N LEU A 85 13.43 -1.74 4.07
CA LEU A 85 14.21 -2.64 3.23
C LEU A 85 14.71 -3.88 4.01
N GLU A 86 15.08 -3.70 5.27
CA GLU A 86 15.47 -4.83 6.13
C GLU A 86 14.25 -5.71 6.47
N LEU A 87 13.08 -5.13 6.74
CA LEU A 87 11.85 -5.90 6.95
C LEU A 87 11.48 -6.72 5.72
N GLU A 88 11.56 -6.14 4.52
CA GLU A 88 11.33 -6.87 3.27
C GLU A 88 12.29 -8.08 3.15
N ARG A 89 13.56 -7.88 3.46
CA ARG A 89 14.56 -8.94 3.44
C ARG A 89 14.25 -10.06 4.45
N LEU A 90 13.85 -9.70 5.67
CA LEU A 90 13.45 -10.65 6.71
C LEU A 90 12.21 -11.47 6.29
N LEU A 91 11.29 -10.85 5.56
CA LEU A 91 10.09 -11.46 5.02
C LEU A 91 10.32 -12.23 3.69
N GLY A 92 11.59 -12.43 3.33
CA GLY A 92 11.99 -13.30 2.22
C GLY A 92 12.10 -12.62 0.86
N ARG A 93 12.07 -11.28 0.79
CA ARG A 93 12.31 -10.55 -0.43
C ARG A 93 13.79 -10.55 -0.81
N ASP A 94 14.10 -10.94 -2.04
CA ASP A 94 15.46 -10.92 -2.62
C ASP A 94 15.48 -10.00 -3.85
N ARG A 95 15.76 -8.72 -3.64
CA ARG A 95 15.76 -7.69 -4.69
C ARG A 95 16.79 -7.94 -5.80
N GLU A 96 17.85 -8.72 -5.54
CA GLU A 96 18.88 -9.05 -6.54
C GLU A 96 18.39 -10.08 -7.55
N ARG A 97 17.41 -10.91 -7.16
CA ARG A 97 16.82 -11.96 -8.01
C ARG A 97 15.46 -11.59 -8.57
N GLU A 98 14.89 -10.46 -8.16
CA GLU A 98 13.59 -10.02 -8.63
C GLU A 98 13.60 -9.63 -10.10
N GLN A 99 12.61 -10.12 -10.83
CA GLN A 99 12.26 -9.61 -12.15
C GLN A 99 11.48 -8.29 -11.99
N ARG A 100 11.82 -7.30 -12.80
CA ARG A 100 11.04 -6.06 -12.85
C ARG A 100 9.57 -6.37 -13.17
N TRP A 101 8.64 -5.83 -12.36
CA TRP A 101 7.20 -6.10 -12.38
C TRP A 101 6.80 -7.56 -12.09
N GLY A 102 7.71 -8.35 -11.58
CA GLY A 102 7.45 -9.72 -11.16
C GLY A 102 6.78 -9.80 -9.79
N PRO A 103 6.36 -11.02 -9.43
CA PRO A 103 5.75 -11.29 -8.14
C PRO A 103 6.73 -11.06 -7.00
N ARG A 104 6.22 -10.65 -5.83
CA ARG A 104 7.05 -10.37 -4.66
C ARG A 104 6.35 -10.76 -3.35
N PRO A 105 7.10 -11.31 -2.37
CA PRO A 105 6.54 -11.71 -1.09
C PRO A 105 6.01 -10.51 -0.31
N ILE A 106 6.67 -9.37 -0.39
CA ILE A 106 6.28 -8.10 0.23
C ILE A 106 6.96 -6.92 -0.46
N ASP A 107 6.28 -5.79 -0.54
CA ASP A 107 6.77 -4.49 -1.00
C ASP A 107 6.32 -3.44 0.02
N ILE A 108 7.24 -2.61 0.53
CA ILE A 108 6.94 -1.58 1.52
C ILE A 108 7.42 -0.24 0.99
N ASP A 109 6.50 0.53 0.40
CA ASP A 109 6.76 1.86 -0.16
C ASP A 109 6.53 2.97 0.89
N LEU A 110 7.52 3.84 1.10
CA LEU A 110 7.34 5.07 1.87
C LEU A 110 6.59 6.10 1.02
N LEU A 111 5.31 6.32 1.33
CA LEU A 111 4.43 7.22 0.57
C LEU A 111 4.60 8.67 0.99
N VAL A 112 4.50 8.95 2.29
CA VAL A 112 4.58 10.29 2.88
C VAL A 112 5.33 10.21 4.20
N HIS A 113 6.14 11.24 4.50
CA HIS A 113 6.83 11.39 5.78
C HIS A 113 6.73 12.84 6.26
N GLY A 114 5.66 13.17 6.96
CA GLY A 114 5.37 14.55 7.36
C GLY A 114 5.42 15.51 6.17
N ASP A 115 6.09 16.63 6.37
CA ASP A 115 6.34 17.64 5.32
C ASP A 115 7.67 17.43 4.60
N GLU A 116 8.35 16.30 4.88
CA GLU A 116 9.65 15.99 4.30
C GLU A 116 9.57 15.80 2.79
N ARG A 117 10.59 16.29 2.09
CA ARG A 117 10.74 16.12 0.65
C ARG A 117 12.13 15.58 0.35
N ARG A 118 12.15 14.53 -0.43
CA ARG A 118 13.38 13.94 -0.96
C ARG A 118 13.20 13.71 -2.46
N ASP A 119 14.22 14.01 -3.21
CA ASP A 119 14.29 13.76 -4.66
C ASP A 119 15.69 13.20 -4.96
N ARG A 120 15.86 11.92 -4.62
CA ARG A 120 17.09 11.16 -4.83
C ARG A 120 16.74 9.82 -5.49
N PRO A 121 17.71 9.23 -6.24
CA PRO A 121 17.47 7.93 -6.88
C PRO A 121 17.02 6.82 -5.93
N GLU A 122 17.51 6.87 -4.69
CA GLU A 122 17.24 5.86 -3.67
C GLU A 122 15.95 6.14 -2.89
N LEU A 123 15.52 7.43 -2.83
CA LEU A 123 14.38 7.86 -2.02
C LEU A 123 13.73 9.11 -2.59
N THR A 124 12.50 8.97 -3.06
CA THR A 124 11.64 10.10 -3.42
C THR A 124 10.45 10.15 -2.49
N VAL A 125 10.32 11.22 -1.70
CA VAL A 125 9.21 11.45 -0.76
C VAL A 125 8.68 12.87 -1.00
N PRO A 126 7.36 13.03 -1.22
CA PRO A 126 6.33 12.01 -1.35
C PRO A 126 6.59 11.05 -2.51
N HIS A 127 6.11 9.82 -2.40
CA HIS A 127 6.28 8.84 -3.48
C HIS A 127 5.68 9.39 -4.79
N PRO A 128 6.44 9.40 -5.91
CA PRO A 128 6.09 10.18 -7.10
C PRO A 128 4.80 9.70 -7.79
N ARG A 129 4.38 8.47 -7.54
CA ARG A 129 3.21 7.87 -8.21
C ARG A 129 1.99 7.71 -7.30
N ILE A 130 1.92 8.42 -6.17
CA ILE A 130 0.75 8.35 -5.27
C ILE A 130 -0.54 8.64 -6.02
N ALA A 131 -0.58 9.74 -6.76
CA ALA A 131 -1.78 10.22 -7.45
C ALA A 131 -2.18 9.38 -8.68
N GLU A 132 -1.34 8.43 -9.11
CA GLU A 132 -1.55 7.59 -10.28
C GLU A 132 -2.12 6.20 -9.94
N ARG A 133 -2.32 5.90 -8.63
CA ARG A 133 -2.59 4.54 -8.15
C ARG A 133 -3.81 4.49 -7.25
N ALA A 134 -4.92 3.95 -7.74
CA ALA A 134 -6.14 3.78 -6.94
C ALA A 134 -5.90 2.86 -5.73
N PHE A 135 -5.10 1.81 -5.89
CA PHE A 135 -4.74 0.87 -4.83
C PHE A 135 -3.86 1.48 -3.72
N VAL A 136 -3.39 2.73 -3.91
CA VAL A 136 -2.77 3.55 -2.87
C VAL A 136 -3.77 4.57 -2.33
N LEU A 137 -4.48 5.30 -3.18
CA LEU A 137 -5.37 6.39 -2.79
C LEU A 137 -6.60 5.90 -2.01
N VAL A 138 -7.20 4.77 -2.42
CA VAL A 138 -8.39 4.22 -1.76
C VAL A 138 -8.07 3.81 -0.30
N PRO A 139 -7.11 2.90 -0.03
CA PRO A 139 -6.77 2.56 1.34
C PRO A 139 -6.15 3.73 2.14
N MET A 140 -5.49 4.68 1.47
CA MET A 140 -4.98 5.88 2.12
C MET A 140 -6.10 6.75 2.69
N LEU A 141 -7.24 6.86 2.00
CA LEU A 141 -8.40 7.62 2.48
C LEU A 141 -9.03 7.02 3.73
N GLU A 142 -8.98 5.70 3.93
CA GLU A 142 -9.47 5.08 5.15
C GLU A 142 -8.67 5.54 6.38
N VAL A 143 -7.34 5.50 6.29
CA VAL A 143 -6.44 5.81 7.41
C VAL A 143 -6.10 7.31 7.50
N TRP A 144 -6.42 8.08 6.46
CA TRP A 144 -6.15 9.53 6.41
C TRP A 144 -7.25 10.30 5.67
N PRO A 145 -8.51 10.28 6.15
CA PRO A 145 -9.68 10.79 5.43
C PRO A 145 -9.63 12.29 5.08
N GLY A 146 -8.90 13.09 5.83
CA GLY A 146 -8.68 14.52 5.52
C GLY A 146 -7.36 14.81 4.84
N GLY A 147 -6.66 13.77 4.35
CA GLY A 147 -5.29 13.84 3.88
C GLY A 147 -5.03 14.90 2.81
N VAL A 148 -3.95 15.64 3.02
CA VAL A 148 -3.42 16.61 2.06
C VAL A 148 -1.96 16.26 1.80
N LEU A 149 -1.65 15.94 0.55
CA LEU A 149 -0.29 15.65 0.12
C LEU A 149 0.59 16.90 0.28
N PRO A 150 1.92 16.75 0.39
CA PRO A 150 2.82 17.88 0.57
C PRO A 150 2.77 18.95 -0.54
N ASP A 151 2.26 18.63 -1.71
CA ASP A 151 2.03 19.58 -2.81
C ASP A 151 0.73 20.39 -2.66
N GLY A 152 -0.07 20.11 -1.62
CA GLY A 152 -1.35 20.73 -1.34
C GLY A 152 -2.56 20.00 -1.94
N THR A 153 -2.34 18.90 -2.68
CA THR A 153 -3.42 18.12 -3.27
C THR A 153 -4.14 17.30 -2.20
N ARG A 154 -5.47 17.39 -2.12
CA ARG A 154 -6.26 16.50 -1.26
C ARG A 154 -6.27 15.09 -1.83
N VAL A 155 -6.06 14.07 -1.00
CA VAL A 155 -6.08 12.65 -1.43
C VAL A 155 -7.41 12.31 -2.11
N ALA A 156 -8.54 12.75 -1.55
CA ALA A 156 -9.85 12.56 -2.17
C ALA A 156 -9.98 13.23 -3.56
N ALA A 157 -9.39 14.41 -3.74
CA ALA A 157 -9.40 15.10 -5.05
C ALA A 157 -8.50 14.38 -6.08
N ALA A 158 -7.36 13.82 -5.62
CA ALA A 158 -6.52 13.00 -6.48
C ALA A 158 -7.25 11.75 -6.97
N LEU A 159 -8.02 11.09 -6.09
CA LEU A 159 -8.82 9.91 -6.47
C LEU A 159 -9.93 10.26 -7.47
N VAL A 160 -10.64 11.38 -7.30
CA VAL A 160 -11.63 11.86 -8.28
C VAL A 160 -10.98 12.13 -9.64
N ALA A 161 -9.81 12.78 -9.66
CA ALA A 161 -9.09 13.07 -10.90
C ALA A 161 -8.63 11.78 -11.60
N LEU A 162 -8.18 10.78 -10.83
CA LEU A 162 -7.78 9.48 -11.36
C LEU A 162 -8.97 8.75 -11.97
N ALA A 163 -10.11 8.67 -11.29
CA ALA A 163 -11.34 8.08 -11.80
C ALA A 163 -11.81 8.76 -13.10
N ALA A 164 -11.77 10.09 -13.15
CA ALA A 164 -12.14 10.85 -14.34
C ALA A 164 -11.21 10.64 -15.54
N SER A 165 -9.96 10.19 -15.32
CA SER A 165 -9.00 9.89 -16.40
C SER A 165 -9.22 8.53 -17.08
N GLY A 166 -10.20 7.73 -16.60
CA GLY A 166 -10.51 6.41 -17.12
C GLY A 166 -9.50 5.31 -16.70
N HIS A 167 -8.65 5.60 -15.73
CA HIS A 167 -7.83 4.59 -15.06
C HIS A 167 -8.72 3.91 -14.03
N ASP A 168 -9.49 2.94 -14.49
CA ASP A 168 -10.29 2.07 -13.64
C ASP A 168 -9.40 0.89 -13.23
N ASP A 169 -8.58 1.12 -12.21
CA ASP A 169 -7.88 0.00 -11.59
C ASP A 169 -8.95 -0.92 -11.00
N ASP A 170 -8.98 -2.17 -11.44
CA ASP A 170 -9.86 -3.21 -10.88
C ASP A 170 -9.47 -3.48 -9.42
N ILE A 171 -9.91 -2.60 -8.52
CA ILE A 171 -9.66 -2.71 -7.08
C ILE A 171 -10.85 -3.41 -6.40
N LEU A 172 -10.57 -4.45 -5.63
CA LEU A 172 -11.57 -5.23 -4.90
C LEU A 172 -11.31 -5.15 -3.41
N LEU A 173 -12.32 -4.75 -2.63
CA LEU A 173 -12.27 -4.83 -1.16
C LEU A 173 -12.32 -6.30 -0.74
N VAL A 174 -11.29 -6.76 -0.02
CA VAL A 174 -11.21 -8.12 0.55
C VAL A 174 -11.78 -8.17 1.96
N GLY A 175 -11.46 -7.17 2.79
CA GLY A 175 -11.87 -7.08 4.20
C GLY A 175 -10.79 -6.46 5.06
N ARG A 176 -10.94 -6.51 6.37
CA ARG A 176 -9.89 -6.06 7.29
C ARG A 176 -8.87 -7.17 7.52
N LEU A 177 -7.61 -6.78 7.73
CA LEU A 177 -6.51 -7.73 7.93
C LEU A 177 -6.76 -8.65 9.15
N GLU A 178 -7.36 -8.12 10.19
CA GLU A 178 -7.74 -8.82 11.44
C GLU A 178 -8.93 -9.77 11.29
N ASP A 179 -9.81 -9.52 10.31
CA ASP A 179 -11.05 -10.31 10.10
C ASP A 179 -10.86 -11.42 9.07
N VAL A 180 -9.72 -11.46 8.38
CA VAL A 180 -9.45 -12.48 7.37
C VAL A 180 -9.15 -13.81 8.08
N PRO A 181 -9.99 -14.86 7.88
CA PRO A 181 -9.79 -16.13 8.57
C PRO A 181 -8.42 -16.72 8.25
N THR A 182 -7.66 -17.04 9.28
CA THR A 182 -6.36 -17.73 9.18
C THR A 182 -6.43 -19.08 8.43
N GLU A 183 -7.63 -19.65 8.27
CA GLU A 183 -7.85 -20.86 7.48
C GLU A 183 -7.60 -20.68 5.97
N HIS A 184 -7.67 -19.45 5.45
CA HIS A 184 -7.24 -19.13 4.10
C HIS A 184 -5.71 -19.14 3.95
N LEU A 185 -4.99 -19.06 5.06
CA LEU A 185 -3.54 -19.02 5.14
C LEU A 185 -2.87 -20.37 4.89
N LEU A 186 -3.64 -21.47 4.82
CA LEU A 186 -3.11 -22.83 4.76
C LEU A 186 -3.46 -23.58 3.46
N ARG A 187 -3.92 -22.91 2.40
CA ARG A 187 -4.16 -23.58 1.12
C ARG A 187 -2.84 -23.74 0.36
N PRO A 188 -2.42 -24.98 0.07
CA PRO A 188 -1.16 -25.26 -0.64
C PRO A 188 -1.16 -24.76 -2.10
N ASP A 189 -2.29 -24.30 -2.63
CA ASP A 189 -2.49 -23.94 -4.04
C ASP A 189 -2.58 -22.43 -4.30
N GLY A 190 -2.23 -21.57 -3.31
CA GLY A 190 -2.33 -20.12 -3.45
C GLY A 190 -3.76 -19.57 -3.41
N PRO A 191 -3.97 -18.26 -3.25
CA PRO A 191 -5.29 -17.67 -3.34
C PRO A 191 -5.79 -17.79 -4.78
N SER A 192 -6.69 -18.74 -5.00
CA SER A 192 -7.57 -18.69 -6.19
C SER A 192 -8.28 -17.34 -6.17
N ALA A 193 -8.55 -16.79 -7.36
CA ALA A 193 -9.26 -15.54 -7.58
C ALA A 193 -10.33 -15.28 -6.50
N PRO A 194 -10.49 -14.03 -6.00
CA PRO A 194 -11.37 -13.72 -4.88
C PRO A 194 -12.73 -14.37 -5.08
N ALA A 195 -13.19 -15.11 -4.08
CA ALA A 195 -14.48 -15.78 -4.12
C ALA A 195 -15.57 -14.75 -4.47
N ALA A 196 -16.50 -15.14 -5.33
CA ALA A 196 -17.61 -14.30 -5.74
C ALA A 196 -18.33 -13.74 -4.49
N GLY A 197 -18.20 -12.44 -4.23
CA GLY A 197 -18.76 -11.80 -3.04
C GLY A 197 -18.02 -10.55 -2.56
N PHE A 198 -16.82 -10.26 -3.07
CA PHE A 198 -16.12 -9.02 -2.73
C PHE A 198 -16.72 -7.81 -3.45
N ALA A 199 -16.93 -6.72 -2.70
CA ALA A 199 -17.47 -5.49 -3.25
C ALA A 199 -16.39 -4.72 -4.03
N ARG A 200 -16.76 -4.23 -5.22
CA ARG A 200 -15.95 -3.23 -5.93
C ARG A 200 -16.36 -1.84 -5.42
N PRO A 201 -15.50 -1.11 -4.69
CA PRO A 201 -15.81 0.25 -4.34
C PRO A 201 -15.80 1.12 -5.60
N GLY A 202 -16.87 1.87 -5.84
CA GLY A 202 -16.83 2.94 -6.85
C GLY A 202 -15.85 4.01 -6.38
N LEU A 203 -14.81 4.33 -7.17
CA LEU A 203 -13.77 5.29 -6.77
C LEU A 203 -14.35 6.66 -6.44
N GLU A 204 -15.39 7.09 -7.19
CA GLU A 204 -16.10 8.34 -6.92
C GLU A 204 -16.90 8.30 -5.60
N ASP A 205 -17.45 7.14 -5.24
CA ASP A 205 -18.20 6.97 -3.99
C ASP A 205 -17.25 7.00 -2.79
N VAL A 206 -16.11 6.30 -2.87
CA VAL A 206 -15.05 6.35 -1.86
C VAL A 206 -14.55 7.78 -1.66
N ALA A 207 -14.28 8.50 -2.74
CA ALA A 207 -13.83 9.89 -2.65
C ALA A 207 -14.89 10.79 -2.01
N ARG A 208 -16.18 10.56 -2.29
CA ARG A 208 -17.30 11.33 -1.73
C ARG A 208 -17.50 11.08 -0.26
N GLU A 209 -17.42 9.82 0.19
CA GLU A 209 -17.53 9.42 1.60
C GLU A 209 -16.42 10.09 2.45
N HIS A 210 -15.24 10.27 1.89
CA HIS A 210 -14.08 10.85 2.58
C HIS A 210 -13.87 12.37 2.34
N GLY A 211 -14.93 13.08 1.91
CA GLY A 211 -14.98 14.54 1.97
C GLY A 211 -14.52 15.26 0.71
N ALA A 212 -14.49 14.61 -0.45
CA ALA A 212 -14.45 15.33 -1.72
C ALA A 212 -15.80 16.05 -1.92
N ARG A 213 -15.88 17.31 -1.50
CA ARG A 213 -16.97 18.19 -1.93
C ARG A 213 -16.62 18.67 -3.33
N THR A 214 -17.49 18.36 -4.28
CA THR A 214 -17.51 18.97 -5.62
C THR A 214 -17.67 20.48 -5.53
#